data_d98bcdcb0c3f332d95d5517a0fc20b2f
#
_entry.id   d98bcdcb0c3f332d95d5517a0fc20b2f
#
_cell.length_a   1.000
_cell.length_b   1.000
_cell.length_c   1.000
_cell.angle_alpha   90.00
_cell.angle_beta   90.00
_cell.angle_gamma   90.00
#
_symmetry.space_group_name_H-M   'P 1'
#
loop_
_entity.id
_entity.type
_entity.pdbx_description
1 polymer ?
#
loop_
_entity_poly.entity_id
_entity_poly.type
_entity_poly.pdbx_seq_one_letter_code
_entity_poly.pdbx_strand_id
1 'polypeptide(L)'
;LWGQDMAGIDVVLQQIRPGLDDCKFHSVGGNLGYHGELYHYALAKLAASLAHMDSKKKGRALCEVFGAYGWAEGLKLMKWLLDHMLVNGINYFVPHAFSMKDFPDPDCPPHFYARGMNPQFPYFKNLMEYCNRVSHLISNGVHIPAVAVVYPAEQEWAGEYLPVEAIG
;
A
#
# COMPACT_ATOMS: atom_id res chain seq x y z
N LEU A 1 6.01 14.79 1.79
CA LEU A 1 4.94 14.58 0.78
C LEU A 1 4.58 15.85 0.01
N TRP A 2 4.57 17.04 0.64
CA TRP A 2 4.16 18.29 -0.02
C TRP A 2 5.05 18.70 -1.20
N GLY A 3 6.35 18.43 -1.14
CA GLY A 3 7.31 18.74 -2.20
C GLY A 3 7.35 17.77 -3.38
N GLN A 4 6.55 16.70 -3.36
CA GLN A 4 6.52 15.66 -4.39
C GLN A 4 5.38 15.86 -5.38
N ASP A 5 5.57 15.44 -6.63
CA ASP A 5 4.53 15.51 -7.67
C ASP A 5 3.39 14.49 -7.47
N MET A 6 3.65 13.42 -6.75
CA MET A 6 2.65 12.42 -6.34
C MET A 6 2.76 12.15 -4.85
N ALA A 7 1.63 11.96 -4.18
CA ALA A 7 1.62 11.46 -2.81
C ALA A 7 1.89 9.95 -2.85
N GLY A 8 2.94 9.48 -2.18
CA GLY A 8 3.35 8.08 -2.19
C GLY A 8 3.37 7.45 -0.81
N ILE A 9 2.97 6.19 -0.76
CA ILE A 9 3.07 5.30 0.40
C ILE A 9 3.72 3.99 -0.02
N ASP A 10 4.09 3.19 0.98
CA ASP A 10 4.66 1.88 0.82
C ASP A 10 3.87 0.86 1.67
N VAL A 11 3.47 -0.26 1.06
CA VAL A 11 2.80 -1.37 1.72
C VAL A 11 3.65 -2.62 1.57
N VAL A 12 4.47 -2.85 2.58
CA VAL A 12 5.53 -3.87 2.62
C VAL A 12 5.48 -4.68 3.91
N LEU A 13 6.33 -5.71 4.00
CA LEU A 13 6.57 -6.46 5.24
C LEU A 13 5.29 -7.03 5.88
N GLN A 14 4.30 -7.36 5.06
CA GLN A 14 3.01 -7.89 5.51
C GLN A 14 2.22 -6.92 6.44
N GLN A 15 2.40 -5.62 6.28
CA GLN A 15 1.72 -4.58 7.07
C GLN A 15 0.20 -4.65 6.96
N ILE A 16 -0.30 -5.09 5.81
CA ILE A 16 -1.73 -5.27 5.56
C ILE A 16 -2.02 -6.74 5.27
N ARG A 17 -2.89 -7.35 6.07
CA ARG A 17 -3.29 -8.75 5.93
C ARG A 17 -4.80 -8.89 6.01
N PRO A 18 -5.44 -9.65 5.11
CA PRO A 18 -6.87 -9.89 5.19
C PRO A 18 -7.29 -10.49 6.54
N GLY A 19 -8.24 -9.83 7.22
CA GLY A 19 -8.78 -10.30 8.50
C GLY A 19 -7.86 -10.17 9.71
N LEU A 20 -6.80 -9.36 9.60
CA LEU A 20 -5.84 -9.11 10.68
C LEU A 20 -5.59 -7.60 10.88
N ASP A 21 -6.63 -6.80 10.72
CA ASP A 21 -6.60 -5.36 10.83
C ASP A 21 -6.36 -4.85 12.26
N ASP A 22 -6.71 -5.63 13.26
CA ASP A 22 -6.46 -5.36 14.68
C ASP A 22 -5.11 -5.92 15.20
N CYS A 23 -4.33 -6.56 14.34
CA CYS A 23 -3.11 -7.23 14.76
C CYS A 23 -1.96 -6.27 15.05
N LYS A 24 -1.33 -6.48 16.20
CA LYS A 24 0.00 -5.95 16.50
C LYS A 24 1.03 -6.75 15.69
N PHE A 25 1.70 -6.09 14.81
CA PHE A 25 2.66 -6.71 13.91
C PHE A 25 4.04 -6.80 14.57
N HIS A 26 4.66 -7.98 14.55
CA HIS A 26 6.08 -8.15 14.88
C HIS A 26 6.88 -8.16 13.58
N SER A 27 7.56 -7.07 13.26
CA SER A 27 8.44 -7.06 12.09
C SER A 27 9.74 -7.80 12.36
N VAL A 28 10.32 -8.33 11.30
CA VAL A 28 11.63 -9.00 11.28
C VAL A 28 12.80 -8.04 11.57
N GLY A 29 12.58 -6.87 12.12
CA GLY A 29 13.63 -5.87 12.32
C GLY A 29 13.58 -5.09 13.63
N GLY A 30 12.81 -5.52 14.62
CA GLY A 30 12.78 -4.84 15.93
C GLY A 30 11.50 -4.06 16.21
N ASN A 31 11.39 -3.58 17.43
CA ASN A 31 10.23 -2.96 18.08
C ASN A 31 9.67 -1.67 17.45
N LEU A 32 9.31 -1.68 16.20
CA LEU A 32 8.40 -0.67 15.69
C LEU A 32 6.99 -1.12 16.11
N GLY A 33 6.38 -0.41 17.04
CA GLY A 33 5.01 -0.68 17.48
C GLY A 33 4.07 -0.56 16.28
N TYR A 34 3.55 -1.69 15.82
CA TYR A 34 2.70 -1.73 14.64
C TYR A 34 1.26 -1.67 15.06
N HIS A 35 0.59 -0.66 14.58
CA HIS A 35 -0.84 -0.58 14.63
C HIS A 35 -1.38 -1.05 13.28
N GLY A 36 -1.87 -2.29 13.21
CA GLY A 36 -2.49 -2.85 12.00
C GLY A 36 -3.57 -1.94 11.45
N GLU A 37 -4.35 -1.32 12.33
CA GLU A 37 -5.37 -0.34 12.00
C GLU A 37 -4.84 0.86 11.21
N LEU A 38 -3.68 1.43 11.57
CA LEU A 38 -3.07 2.52 10.81
C LEU A 38 -2.82 2.11 9.37
N TYR A 39 -2.24 0.92 9.16
CA TYR A 39 -1.92 0.43 7.82
C TYR A 39 -3.18 0.07 7.03
N HIS A 40 -4.15 -0.58 7.66
CA HIS A 40 -5.39 -0.98 7.00
C HIS A 40 -6.30 0.19 6.66
N TYR A 41 -6.44 1.18 7.55
CA TYR A 41 -7.48 2.20 7.42
C TYR A 41 -6.96 3.60 7.10
N ALA A 42 -5.80 3.99 7.62
CA ALA A 42 -5.31 5.36 7.48
C ALA A 42 -4.26 5.55 6.38
N LEU A 43 -3.33 4.62 6.21
CA LEU A 43 -2.15 4.82 5.36
C LEU A 43 -2.51 5.23 3.92
N ALA A 44 -3.38 4.47 3.25
CA ALA A 44 -3.81 4.79 1.89
C ALA A 44 -4.60 6.11 1.83
N LYS A 45 -5.40 6.39 2.85
CA LYS A 45 -6.18 7.64 2.93
C LYS A 45 -5.28 8.86 3.08
N LEU A 46 -4.16 8.78 3.78
CA LEU A 46 -3.20 9.88 3.89
C LEU A 46 -2.65 10.28 2.51
N ALA A 47 -2.27 9.30 1.68
CA ALA A 47 -1.80 9.59 0.32
C ALA A 47 -2.93 10.10 -0.60
N ALA A 48 -4.07 9.41 -0.59
CA ALA A 48 -5.21 9.77 -1.44
C ALA A 48 -5.76 11.17 -1.09
N SER A 49 -5.90 11.48 0.20
CA SER A 49 -6.35 12.79 0.65
C SER A 49 -5.42 13.90 0.17
N LEU A 50 -4.12 13.75 0.40
CA LEU A 50 -3.13 14.74 -0.06
C LEU A 50 -3.13 14.90 -1.59
N ALA A 51 -3.32 13.80 -2.33
CA ALA A 51 -3.40 13.84 -3.79
C ALA A 51 -4.57 14.69 -4.30
N HIS A 52 -5.68 14.72 -3.56
CA HIS A 52 -6.85 15.54 -3.90
C HIS A 52 -6.79 16.96 -3.35
N MET A 53 -6.16 17.17 -2.19
CA MET A 53 -6.06 18.50 -1.56
C MET A 53 -5.03 19.41 -2.25
N ASP A 54 -3.95 18.85 -2.78
CA ASP A 54 -2.93 19.59 -3.50
C ASP A 54 -3.13 19.47 -5.02
N SER A 55 -3.58 20.55 -5.64
CA SER A 55 -3.86 20.58 -7.09
C SER A 55 -2.66 20.22 -7.97
N LYS A 56 -1.41 20.41 -7.49
CA LYS A 56 -0.19 20.01 -8.19
C LYS A 56 -0.10 18.50 -8.37
N LYS A 57 -0.66 17.74 -7.47
CA LYS A 57 -0.66 16.27 -7.50
C LYS A 57 -1.70 15.69 -8.47
N LYS A 58 -2.67 16.48 -8.89
CA LYS A 58 -3.68 16.11 -9.90
C LYS A 58 -4.42 14.80 -9.57
N GLY A 59 -4.72 14.56 -8.30
CA GLY A 59 -5.39 13.33 -7.83
C GLY A 59 -4.54 12.06 -7.93
N ARG A 60 -3.20 12.18 -8.09
CA ARG A 60 -2.31 11.02 -8.23
C ARG A 60 -1.79 10.58 -6.88
N ALA A 61 -2.22 9.40 -6.43
CA ALA A 61 -1.78 8.74 -5.21
C ALA A 61 -1.08 7.42 -5.57
N LEU A 62 0.17 7.26 -5.13
CA LEU A 62 1.04 6.14 -5.47
C LEU A 62 1.21 5.20 -4.29
N CYS A 63 1.25 3.90 -4.57
CA CYS A 63 1.66 2.88 -3.61
C CYS A 63 2.73 1.97 -4.22
N GLU A 64 3.88 1.85 -3.56
CA GLU A 64 4.73 0.68 -3.73
C GLU A 64 4.06 -0.48 -2.98
N VAL A 65 3.97 -1.65 -3.62
CA VAL A 65 3.13 -2.74 -3.12
C VAL A 65 3.78 -4.10 -3.34
N PHE A 66 3.50 -5.06 -2.46
CA PHE A 66 3.95 -6.46 -2.44
C PHE A 66 5.33 -6.70 -1.85
N GLY A 67 6.13 -5.68 -1.61
CA GLY A 67 7.51 -5.84 -1.13
C GLY A 67 7.61 -6.60 0.18
N ALA A 68 8.51 -7.57 0.23
CA ALA A 68 8.85 -8.33 1.44
C ALA A 68 7.66 -9.05 2.14
N TYR A 69 6.63 -9.40 1.38
CA TYR A 69 5.54 -10.26 1.88
C TYR A 69 5.95 -11.73 1.98
N GLY A 70 7.02 -12.11 1.29
CA GLY A 70 7.53 -13.47 1.25
C GLY A 70 6.96 -14.29 0.10
N TRP A 71 7.55 -15.47 -0.12
CA TRP A 71 7.12 -16.37 -1.22
C TRP A 71 5.73 -16.98 -1.05
N ALA A 72 5.13 -16.86 0.15
CA ALA A 72 3.75 -17.25 0.38
C ALA A 72 2.73 -16.27 -0.24
N GLU A 73 3.17 -15.06 -0.63
CA GLU A 73 2.33 -14.12 -1.34
C GLU A 73 2.11 -14.55 -2.78
N GLY A 74 0.90 -15.02 -3.05
CA GLY A 74 0.47 -15.34 -4.40
C GLY A 74 -0.46 -14.28 -4.98
N LEU A 75 -0.82 -14.45 -6.27
CA LEU A 75 -1.68 -13.51 -7.01
C LEU A 75 -3.03 -13.24 -6.33
N LYS A 76 -3.54 -14.18 -5.53
CA LYS A 76 -4.80 -13.98 -4.78
C LYS A 76 -4.63 -12.89 -3.72
N LEU A 77 -3.54 -12.91 -2.96
CA LEU A 77 -3.25 -11.89 -1.96
C LEU A 77 -2.89 -10.57 -2.64
N MET A 78 -2.07 -10.60 -3.69
CA MET A 78 -1.74 -9.41 -4.48
C MET A 78 -3.00 -8.72 -5.01
N LYS A 79 -3.95 -9.48 -5.54
CA LYS A 79 -5.23 -8.91 -6.00
C LYS A 79 -6.01 -8.26 -4.87
N TRP A 80 -6.07 -8.91 -3.72
CA TRP A 80 -6.75 -8.34 -2.55
C TRP A 80 -6.10 -7.04 -2.08
N LEU A 81 -4.76 -6.98 -2.04
CA LEU A 81 -4.02 -5.76 -1.69
C LEU A 81 -4.29 -4.63 -2.70
N LEU A 82 -4.28 -4.94 -4.01
CA LEU A 82 -4.65 -3.95 -5.03
C LEU A 82 -6.07 -3.43 -4.82
N ASP A 83 -7.04 -4.31 -4.61
CA ASP A 83 -8.44 -3.92 -4.38
C ASP A 83 -8.55 -3.03 -3.15
N HIS A 84 -7.87 -3.40 -2.06
CA HIS A 84 -7.86 -2.62 -0.83
C HIS A 84 -7.27 -1.21 -1.05
N MET A 85 -6.18 -1.10 -1.78
CA MET A 85 -5.57 0.20 -2.10
C MET A 85 -6.46 1.01 -3.05
N LEU A 86 -7.00 0.39 -4.11
CA LEU A 86 -7.87 1.05 -5.09
C LEU A 86 -9.12 1.66 -4.44
N VAL A 87 -9.81 0.91 -3.57
CA VAL A 87 -11.02 1.44 -2.89
C VAL A 87 -10.70 2.55 -1.89
N ASN A 88 -9.45 2.63 -1.44
CA ASN A 88 -8.95 3.70 -0.58
C ASN A 88 -8.39 4.90 -1.36
N GLY A 89 -8.43 4.87 -2.70
CA GLY A 89 -8.10 6.00 -3.56
C GLY A 89 -6.68 6.01 -4.13
N ILE A 90 -5.92 4.93 -3.95
CA ILE A 90 -4.62 4.76 -4.63
C ILE A 90 -4.89 4.40 -6.09
N ASN A 91 -4.26 5.12 -7.02
CA ASN A 91 -4.46 4.93 -8.45
C ASN A 91 -3.16 4.81 -9.28
N TYR A 92 -2.00 4.81 -8.61
CA TYR A 92 -0.71 4.49 -9.19
C TYR A 92 -0.03 3.42 -8.35
N PHE A 93 0.55 2.41 -9.02
CA PHE A 93 1.19 1.29 -8.34
C PHE A 93 2.60 1.04 -8.86
N VAL A 94 3.51 0.76 -7.93
CA VAL A 94 4.85 0.25 -8.19
C VAL A 94 4.95 -1.13 -7.58
N PRO A 95 4.74 -2.21 -8.36
CA PRO A 95 4.83 -3.57 -7.85
C PRO A 95 6.27 -3.94 -7.52
N HIS A 96 6.54 -4.41 -6.33
CA HIS A 96 7.84 -4.93 -5.89
C HIS A 96 7.81 -6.47 -5.87
N ALA A 97 8.67 -7.23 -6.64
CA ALA A 97 9.54 -6.65 -7.63
C ALA A 97 10.02 -7.66 -8.69
N PHE A 98 10.72 -7.14 -9.67
CA PHE A 98 11.57 -7.96 -10.54
C PHE A 98 12.99 -7.91 -10.00
N SER A 99 13.57 -9.07 -9.65
CA SER A 99 14.98 -9.16 -9.26
C SER A 99 15.87 -9.43 -10.48
N MET A 100 17.02 -8.76 -10.50
CA MET A 100 18.09 -9.03 -11.49
C MET A 100 19.05 -10.13 -11.03
N LYS A 101 18.98 -10.54 -9.76
CA LYS A 101 19.84 -11.57 -9.18
C LYS A 101 19.40 -12.97 -9.61
N ASP A 102 20.29 -13.93 -9.39
CA ASP A 102 19.98 -15.34 -9.60
C ASP A 102 19.02 -15.86 -8.52
N PHE A 103 18.23 -16.87 -8.88
CA PHE A 103 17.33 -17.52 -7.93
C PHE A 103 18.09 -18.59 -7.11
N PRO A 104 17.81 -18.70 -5.80
CA PRO A 104 16.92 -17.87 -4.99
C PRO A 104 17.57 -16.55 -4.57
N ASP A 105 16.84 -15.45 -4.75
CA ASP A 105 17.22 -14.17 -4.18
C ASP A 105 16.46 -13.98 -2.86
N PRO A 106 17.14 -13.87 -1.70
CA PRO A 106 16.49 -13.71 -0.41
C PRO A 106 16.03 -12.27 -0.13
N ASP A 107 16.40 -11.33 -0.99
CA ASP A 107 16.13 -9.91 -0.79
C ASP A 107 14.66 -9.57 -1.09
N CYS A 108 13.89 -9.36 -0.06
CA CYS A 108 12.52 -8.86 -0.12
C CYS A 108 11.57 -9.59 -1.11
N PRO A 109 11.44 -10.93 -1.10
CA PRO A 109 10.49 -11.63 -1.97
C PRO A 109 9.04 -11.21 -1.68
N PRO A 110 8.09 -11.43 -2.64
CA PRO A 110 8.21 -12.27 -3.82
C PRO A 110 8.83 -11.56 -5.01
N HIS A 111 9.50 -12.33 -5.87
CA HIS A 111 9.96 -11.85 -7.17
C HIS A 111 9.07 -12.43 -8.28
N PHE A 112 8.55 -11.57 -9.16
CA PHE A 112 7.49 -11.99 -10.08
C PHE A 112 7.98 -13.01 -11.10
N TYR A 113 9.11 -12.74 -11.75
CA TYR A 113 9.69 -13.66 -12.74
C TYR A 113 10.58 -14.73 -12.10
N ALA A 114 11.43 -14.36 -11.16
CA ALA A 114 12.35 -15.24 -10.42
C ALA A 114 13.13 -16.22 -11.35
N ARG A 115 13.69 -15.72 -12.45
CA ARG A 115 14.36 -16.52 -13.49
C ARG A 115 13.50 -17.67 -14.03
N GLY A 116 12.19 -17.50 -14.10
CA GLY A 116 11.24 -18.51 -14.53
C GLY A 116 10.78 -19.49 -13.44
N MET A 117 11.28 -19.33 -12.22
CA MET A 117 10.96 -20.25 -11.11
C MET A 117 9.62 -19.94 -10.42
N ASN A 118 9.03 -18.76 -10.67
CA ASN A 118 7.71 -18.44 -10.11
C ASN A 118 6.60 -18.99 -11.04
N PRO A 119 5.86 -20.04 -10.62
CA PRO A 119 4.84 -20.65 -11.48
C PRO A 119 3.63 -19.75 -11.72
N GLN A 120 3.44 -18.68 -10.95
CA GLN A 120 2.34 -17.74 -11.11
C GLN A 120 2.65 -16.60 -12.09
N PHE A 121 3.90 -16.42 -12.49
CA PHE A 121 4.31 -15.33 -13.37
C PHE A 121 3.51 -15.23 -14.69
N PRO A 122 3.16 -16.32 -15.38
CA PRO A 122 2.36 -16.24 -16.60
C PRO A 122 1.01 -15.52 -16.42
N TYR A 123 0.47 -15.53 -15.21
CA TYR A 123 -0.81 -14.90 -14.87
C TYR A 123 -0.66 -13.47 -14.30
N PHE A 124 0.56 -13.04 -14.02
CA PHE A 124 0.83 -11.71 -13.47
C PHE A 124 0.35 -10.60 -14.40
N LYS A 125 0.49 -10.80 -15.72
CA LYS A 125 -0.03 -9.89 -16.73
C LYS A 125 -1.52 -9.61 -16.55
N ASN A 126 -2.33 -10.64 -16.31
CA ASN A 126 -3.79 -10.49 -16.15
C ASN A 126 -4.13 -9.63 -14.92
N LEU A 127 -3.35 -9.79 -13.84
CA LEU A 127 -3.49 -8.97 -12.64
C LEU A 127 -3.16 -7.50 -12.92
N MET A 128 -2.07 -7.24 -13.66
CA MET A 128 -1.67 -5.87 -14.01
C MET A 128 -2.65 -5.21 -14.97
N GLU A 129 -3.19 -5.93 -15.93
CA GLU A 129 -4.25 -5.44 -16.82
C GLU A 129 -5.52 -5.08 -16.04
N TYR A 130 -5.89 -5.89 -15.05
CA TYR A 130 -6.99 -5.56 -14.14
C TYR A 130 -6.69 -4.28 -13.35
N CYS A 131 -5.54 -4.20 -12.73
CA CYS A 131 -5.10 -3.03 -11.97
C CYS A 131 -5.15 -1.75 -12.83
N ASN A 132 -4.60 -1.80 -14.04
CA ASN A 132 -4.59 -0.67 -14.96
C ASN A 132 -5.99 -0.20 -15.33
N ARG A 133 -6.92 -1.13 -15.61
CA ARG A 133 -8.32 -0.77 -15.95
C ARG A 133 -9.02 -0.07 -14.78
N VAL A 134 -8.87 -0.60 -13.57
CA VAL A 134 -9.53 0.00 -12.39
C VAL A 134 -8.88 1.32 -12.02
N SER A 135 -7.54 1.41 -12.05
CA SER A 135 -6.81 2.66 -11.83
C SER A 135 -7.25 3.76 -12.81
N HIS A 136 -7.42 3.41 -14.08
CA HIS A 136 -7.93 4.35 -15.08
C HIS A 136 -9.35 4.84 -14.74
N LEU A 137 -10.24 3.95 -14.34
CA LEU A 137 -11.62 4.31 -13.99
C LEU A 137 -11.66 5.31 -12.83
N ILE A 138 -10.88 5.08 -11.76
CA ILE A 138 -10.90 5.95 -10.58
C ILE A 138 -10.08 7.23 -10.75
N SER A 139 -9.19 7.30 -11.73
CA SER A 139 -8.32 8.47 -11.95
C SER A 139 -9.02 9.68 -12.57
N ASN A 140 -10.15 9.47 -13.22
CA ASN A 140 -10.87 10.51 -13.98
C ASN A 140 -12.15 11.00 -13.28
N GLY A 141 -12.37 10.55 -12.03
CA GLY A 141 -13.53 10.96 -11.25
C GLY A 141 -13.28 12.25 -10.44
N VAL A 142 -14.37 12.80 -9.92
CA VAL A 142 -14.32 13.86 -8.92
C VAL A 142 -14.51 13.22 -7.55
N HIS A 143 -13.53 13.39 -6.68
CA HIS A 143 -13.61 12.92 -5.30
C HIS A 143 -14.61 13.78 -4.52
N ILE A 144 -15.64 13.15 -3.95
CA ILE A 144 -16.67 13.82 -3.14
C ILE A 144 -16.58 13.28 -1.71
N PRO A 145 -15.75 13.87 -0.84
CA PRO A 145 -15.63 13.43 0.55
C PRO A 145 -16.88 13.84 1.34
N ALA A 146 -17.44 12.92 2.12
CA ALA A 146 -18.55 13.20 3.03
C ALA A 146 -18.07 13.72 4.39
N VAL A 147 -16.87 13.37 4.80
CA VAL A 147 -16.30 13.66 6.13
C VAL A 147 -14.82 14.03 5.99
N ALA A 148 -14.36 14.98 6.78
CA ALA A 148 -12.96 15.30 6.99
C ALA A 148 -12.50 14.74 8.34
N VAL A 149 -11.42 13.96 8.34
CA VAL A 149 -10.78 13.45 9.55
C VAL A 149 -9.44 14.16 9.73
N VAL A 150 -9.21 14.76 10.89
CA VAL A 150 -7.91 15.39 11.20
C VAL A 150 -7.00 14.34 11.85
N TYR A 151 -5.86 14.07 11.21
CA TYR A 151 -4.83 13.22 11.76
C TYR A 151 -3.94 14.05 12.72
N PRO A 152 -3.81 13.68 14.01
CA PRO A 152 -3.09 14.47 15.02
C PRO A 152 -1.57 14.28 14.96
N ALA A 153 -0.96 14.48 13.80
CA ALA A 153 0.46 14.21 13.56
C ALA A 153 1.39 14.97 14.51
N GLU A 154 1.07 16.20 14.85
CA GLU A 154 1.90 17.02 15.74
C GLU A 154 1.90 16.48 17.18
N GLN A 155 0.77 15.96 17.65
CA GLN A 155 0.68 15.33 18.97
C GLN A 155 1.47 14.02 19.01
N GLU A 156 1.39 13.22 17.95
CA GLU A 156 2.19 12.00 17.85
C GLU A 156 3.70 12.30 17.81
N TRP A 157 4.10 13.33 17.08
CA TRP A 157 5.50 13.75 17.04
C TRP A 157 5.99 14.32 18.37
N ALA A 158 5.10 14.90 19.16
CA ALA A 158 5.41 15.36 20.52
C ALA A 158 5.54 14.21 21.54
N GLY A 159 5.25 12.96 21.13
CA GLY A 159 5.32 11.77 21.99
C GLY A 159 4.08 11.53 22.83
N GLU A 160 3.00 12.27 22.60
CA GLU A 160 1.70 12.01 23.21
C GLU A 160 0.95 10.97 22.35
N TYR A 161 1.09 9.72 22.73
CA TYR A 161 0.45 8.60 22.03
C TYR A 161 -1.07 8.65 22.26
N LEU A 162 -1.82 9.00 21.25
CA LEU A 162 -3.25 8.76 21.22
C LEU A 162 -3.49 7.37 20.61
N PRO A 163 -4.07 6.42 21.34
CA PRO A 163 -4.47 5.15 20.75
C PRO A 163 -5.48 5.40 19.62
N VAL A 164 -5.44 4.58 18.59
CA VAL A 164 -6.30 4.74 17.39
C VAL A 164 -7.78 4.75 17.78
N GLU A 165 -8.14 4.03 18.86
CA GLU A 165 -9.48 4.01 19.43
C GLU A 165 -9.95 5.40 19.96
N ALA A 166 -9.03 6.32 20.19
CA ALA A 166 -9.34 7.68 20.62
C ALA A 166 -9.62 8.64 19.45
N ILE A 167 -9.40 8.20 18.22
CA ILE A 167 -9.57 8.99 17.00
C ILE A 167 -10.89 8.64 16.28
N GLY A 168 -11.60 7.59 16.75
CA GLY A 168 -12.86 7.10 16.20
C GLY A 168 -14.11 7.88 16.61
#